data_3208439679abe49e544da0aaecd56532
#
_entry.id   3208439679abe49e544da0aaecd56532
#
_cell.length_a   1.000
_cell.length_b   1.000
_cell.length_c   1.000
_cell.angle_alpha   90.00
_cell.angle_beta   90.00
_cell.angle_gamma   90.00
#
_symmetry.space_group_name_H-M   'P 1'
#
loop_
_entity.id
_entity.type
_entity.pdbx_description
1 polymer ?
#
loop_
_entity_poly.entity_id
_entity_poly.type
_entity_poly.pdbx_seq_one_letter_code
_entity_poly.pdbx_strand_id
1 'polypeptide(L)'
;MKIISYNTYKCTQSKIDHILAMDADLYILPECFSKEHISLHEEYDMLWCGDDDLTEKGLGVIWKKNLSVHVIPGYKKIKHMLPVIVNGSGFPKFILASWPTVWKEKKTYPQLLLEALNEYSFYLDRFPSMVVGDFNCYIGQNGVRKSKGTFEDCIAEMERRGLRSLYHEQTGEMFGEEKTPTFYWQFNQDKPFFLDYAFSTM
;
A
#
# COMPACT_ATOMS: atom_id res chain seq x y z
N MET A 1 -10.65 0.87 -14.15
CA MET A 1 -10.05 1.83 -13.20
C MET A 1 -8.53 1.65 -13.20
N LYS A 2 -7.77 2.72 -13.38
CA LYS A 2 -6.30 2.71 -13.32
C LYS A 2 -5.87 3.13 -11.91
N ILE A 3 -5.05 2.32 -11.25
CA ILE A 3 -4.51 2.57 -9.91
C ILE A 3 -2.99 2.64 -10.01
N ILE A 4 -2.38 3.63 -9.37
CA ILE A 4 -0.94 3.77 -9.26
C ILE A 4 -0.55 3.73 -7.79
N SER A 5 0.42 2.89 -7.44
CA SER A 5 1.15 2.93 -6.17
C SER A 5 2.55 3.48 -6.40
N TYR A 6 2.96 4.47 -5.61
CA TYR A 6 4.26 5.13 -5.77
C TYR A 6 4.75 5.68 -4.43
N ASN A 7 5.85 5.13 -3.90
CA ASN A 7 6.49 5.69 -2.71
C ASN A 7 7.09 7.07 -3.04
N THR A 8 6.60 8.12 -2.37
CA THR A 8 6.94 9.50 -2.70
C THR A 8 8.29 9.94 -2.16
N TYR A 9 8.89 9.28 -1.21
CA TYR A 9 10.17 9.64 -0.58
C TYR A 9 10.52 11.14 -0.72
N LYS A 10 10.73 11.91 0.32
CA LYS A 10 10.88 13.38 0.25
C LYS A 10 9.79 14.00 -0.66
N CYS A 11 8.53 13.80 -0.29
CA CYS A 11 7.37 14.31 -1.01
C CYS A 11 7.51 15.81 -1.30
N THR A 12 7.56 16.18 -2.59
CA THR A 12 7.59 17.57 -3.04
C THR A 12 6.38 17.82 -3.93
N GLN A 13 5.92 19.08 -4.05
CA GLN A 13 4.82 19.42 -4.94
C GLN A 13 5.10 18.97 -6.39
N SER A 14 6.30 19.24 -6.91
CA SER A 14 6.67 18.82 -8.26
C SER A 14 6.58 17.30 -8.49
N LYS A 15 6.88 16.50 -7.45
CA LYS A 15 6.73 15.05 -7.54
C LYS A 15 5.25 14.65 -7.57
N ILE A 16 4.42 15.28 -6.75
CA ILE A 16 2.97 15.06 -6.76
C ILE A 16 2.39 15.41 -8.13
N ASP A 17 2.74 16.56 -8.69
CA ASP A 17 2.30 16.99 -10.01
C ASP A 17 2.71 15.98 -11.10
N HIS A 18 3.96 15.48 -11.03
CA HIS A 18 4.43 14.45 -11.96
C HIS A 18 3.66 13.13 -11.83
N ILE A 19 3.36 12.70 -10.60
CA ILE A 19 2.58 11.47 -10.35
C ILE A 19 1.14 11.65 -10.87
N LEU A 20 0.51 12.78 -10.60
CA LEU A 20 -0.86 13.06 -11.08
C LEU A 20 -0.93 13.16 -12.61
N ALA A 21 0.13 13.65 -13.27
CA ALA A 21 0.24 13.67 -14.71
C ALA A 21 0.27 12.27 -15.37
N MET A 22 0.48 11.20 -14.60
CA MET A 22 0.33 9.82 -15.10
C MET A 22 -1.13 9.42 -15.36
N ASP A 23 -2.07 10.28 -15.02
CA ASP A 23 -3.51 10.17 -15.31
C ASP A 23 -4.13 8.84 -14.87
N ALA A 24 -4.10 8.57 -13.56
CA ALA A 24 -4.81 7.46 -12.95
C ALA A 24 -6.12 7.93 -12.29
N ASP A 25 -6.99 6.96 -11.99
CA ASP A 25 -8.23 7.21 -11.26
C ASP A 25 -8.00 7.32 -9.75
N LEU A 26 -7.01 6.54 -9.24
CA LEU A 26 -6.66 6.46 -7.84
C LEU A 26 -5.15 6.25 -7.66
N TYR A 27 -4.58 6.90 -6.65
CA TYR A 27 -3.17 6.84 -6.31
C TYR A 27 -3.00 6.44 -4.84
N ILE A 28 -2.06 5.54 -4.58
CA ILE A 28 -1.65 5.12 -3.24
C ILE A 28 -0.21 5.56 -3.06
N LEU A 29 0.01 6.48 -2.13
CA LEU A 29 1.24 7.23 -2.00
C LEU A 29 1.86 7.04 -0.61
N PRO A 30 2.69 6.00 -0.40
CA PRO A 30 3.56 5.90 0.76
C PRO A 30 4.51 7.10 0.87
N GLU A 31 4.85 7.48 2.09
CA GLU A 31 5.68 8.64 2.46
C GLU A 31 5.14 10.00 1.99
N CYS A 32 3.84 10.09 1.72
CA CYS A 32 3.18 11.30 1.26
C CYS A 32 2.91 12.27 2.41
N PHE A 33 3.00 13.56 2.13
CA PHE A 33 2.56 14.61 3.04
C PHE A 33 1.04 14.73 3.09
N SER A 34 0.52 15.31 4.17
CA SER A 34 -0.90 15.62 4.33
C SER A 34 -1.36 16.74 3.38
N LYS A 35 -2.69 16.93 3.27
CA LYS A 35 -3.29 18.03 2.49
C LYS A 35 -2.81 19.42 2.88
N GLU A 36 -2.30 19.60 4.08
CA GLU A 36 -1.81 20.89 4.57
C GLU A 36 -0.45 21.26 3.95
N HIS A 37 0.28 20.27 3.43
CA HIS A 37 1.62 20.41 2.91
C HIS A 37 1.75 20.18 1.40
N ILE A 38 0.66 19.76 0.75
CA ILE A 38 0.60 19.58 -0.71
C ILE A 38 -0.65 20.24 -1.26
N SER A 39 -0.56 20.79 -2.48
CA SER A 39 -1.70 21.33 -3.21
C SER A 39 -2.20 20.30 -4.22
N LEU A 40 -3.50 20.04 -4.23
CA LEU A 40 -4.15 19.18 -5.21
C LEU A 40 -5.01 20.03 -6.14
N HIS A 41 -5.06 19.68 -7.42
CA HIS A 41 -6.02 20.26 -8.36
C HIS A 41 -7.47 19.95 -7.91
N GLU A 42 -8.41 20.82 -8.27
CA GLU A 42 -9.81 20.72 -7.84
C GLU A 42 -10.50 19.40 -8.21
N GLU A 43 -10.01 18.70 -9.21
CA GLU A 43 -10.54 17.42 -9.66
C GLU A 43 -10.17 16.23 -8.76
N TYR A 44 -9.23 16.42 -7.82
CA TYR A 44 -8.79 15.36 -6.89
C TYR A 44 -9.28 15.61 -5.47
N ASP A 45 -9.41 14.52 -4.73
CA ASP A 45 -9.58 14.52 -3.29
C ASP A 45 -8.61 13.52 -2.65
N MET A 46 -8.45 13.57 -1.32
CA MET A 46 -7.44 12.81 -0.61
C MET A 46 -7.89 12.38 0.77
N LEU A 47 -7.57 11.15 1.10
CA LEU A 47 -7.46 10.65 2.48
C LEU A 47 -5.99 10.48 2.84
N TRP A 48 -5.69 10.69 4.12
CA TRP A 48 -4.33 10.55 4.62
C TRP A 48 -4.31 9.95 6.02
N CYS A 49 -3.34 9.10 6.29
CA CYS A 49 -3.04 8.63 7.64
C CYS A 49 -1.54 8.71 7.90
N GLY A 50 -1.17 9.39 8.95
CA GLY A 50 0.20 9.56 9.40
C GLY A 50 0.26 9.76 10.91
N ASP A 51 1.47 9.94 11.44
CA ASP A 51 1.73 10.30 12.81
C ASP A 51 2.15 11.77 12.87
N ASP A 52 1.37 12.56 13.59
CA ASP A 52 1.61 14.01 13.76
C ASP A 52 2.93 14.30 14.49
N ASP A 53 3.46 13.31 15.24
CA ASP A 53 4.61 13.48 16.13
C ASP A 53 5.99 13.34 15.47
N LEU A 54 6.12 12.87 14.23
CA LEU A 54 7.41 12.35 13.76
C LEU A 54 7.91 12.84 12.43
N THR A 55 7.06 13.00 11.49
CA THR A 55 7.36 13.51 10.17
C THR A 55 6.02 13.89 9.56
N GLU A 56 6.03 14.88 8.71
CA GLU A 56 4.88 15.25 7.89
C GLU A 56 4.49 14.12 6.91
N LYS A 57 5.09 12.93 7.06
CA LYS A 57 4.92 11.78 6.17
C LYS A 57 3.87 10.80 6.70
N GLY A 58 3.09 10.29 5.77
CA GLY A 58 2.09 9.27 6.01
C GLY A 58 1.77 8.48 4.75
N LEU A 59 0.66 7.79 4.78
CA LEU A 59 0.09 7.13 3.62
C LEU A 59 -1.05 7.98 3.07
N GLY A 60 -0.89 8.47 1.84
CA GLY A 60 -1.91 9.18 1.09
C GLY A 60 -2.67 8.27 0.14
N VAL A 61 -3.98 8.45 0.05
CA VAL A 61 -4.82 7.92 -1.03
C VAL A 61 -5.45 9.11 -1.72
N ILE A 62 -5.11 9.34 -2.99
CA ILE A 62 -5.64 10.44 -3.82
C ILE A 62 -6.50 9.83 -4.92
N TRP A 63 -7.61 10.45 -5.26
CA TRP A 63 -8.51 9.96 -6.32
C TRP A 63 -9.17 11.11 -7.09
N LYS A 64 -9.57 10.83 -8.33
CA LYS A 64 -10.42 11.74 -9.10
C LYS A 64 -11.83 11.78 -8.51
N LYS A 65 -12.43 12.95 -8.37
CA LYS A 65 -13.75 13.15 -7.73
C LYS A 65 -14.94 12.51 -8.46
N ASN A 66 -14.74 11.91 -9.62
CA ASN A 66 -15.73 11.02 -10.23
C ASN A 66 -15.86 9.67 -9.48
N LEU A 67 -14.93 9.35 -8.60
CA LEU A 67 -15.02 8.27 -7.63
C LEU A 67 -15.44 8.82 -6.27
N SER A 68 -16.08 7.97 -5.48
CA SER A 68 -16.36 8.23 -4.07
C SER A 68 -15.54 7.25 -3.24
N VAL A 69 -14.60 7.77 -2.45
CA VAL A 69 -13.67 6.97 -1.64
C VAL A 69 -13.84 7.34 -0.18
N HIS A 70 -14.11 6.35 0.66
CA HIS A 70 -14.37 6.53 2.09
C HIS A 70 -13.61 5.51 2.91
N VAL A 71 -13.10 5.93 4.06
CA VAL A 71 -12.62 5.00 5.08
C VAL A 71 -13.79 4.13 5.57
N ILE A 72 -13.53 2.86 5.85
CA ILE A 72 -14.56 1.95 6.35
C ILE A 72 -15.14 2.42 7.68
N PRO A 73 -16.42 2.14 7.98
CA PRO A 73 -17.00 2.36 9.30
C PRO A 73 -16.22 1.58 10.38
N GLY A 74 -16.00 2.22 11.53
CA GLY A 74 -15.29 1.60 12.64
C GLY A 74 -13.78 1.39 12.37
N TYR A 75 -13.20 2.16 11.47
CA TYR A 75 -11.78 2.12 11.18
C TYR A 75 -10.93 2.13 12.45
N LYS A 76 -10.13 1.09 12.60
CA LYS A 76 -9.14 0.98 13.65
C LYS A 76 -7.77 1.33 13.07
N LYS A 77 -7.15 2.36 13.62
CA LYS A 77 -5.85 2.82 13.12
C LYS A 77 -4.78 1.75 13.38
N ILE A 78 -4.46 0.97 12.34
CA ILE A 78 -3.24 0.18 12.27
C ILE A 78 -2.23 1.03 11.49
N LYS A 79 -1.01 1.10 11.99
CA LYS A 79 -0.03 2.09 11.58
C LYS A 79 0.22 2.07 10.06
N HIS A 80 -0.15 3.18 9.42
CA HIS A 80 -0.05 3.42 8.00
C HIS A 80 -0.73 2.35 7.11
N MET A 81 -1.87 1.84 7.60
CA MET A 81 -2.81 1.03 6.83
C MET A 81 -4.11 1.79 6.69
N LEU A 82 -4.56 2.02 5.47
CA LEU A 82 -5.76 2.81 5.18
C LEU A 82 -6.76 1.96 4.39
N PRO A 83 -7.77 1.39 5.07
CA PRO A 83 -8.82 0.60 4.45
C PRO A 83 -9.91 1.52 3.90
N VAL A 84 -10.13 1.47 2.59
CA VAL A 84 -11.12 2.31 1.92
C VAL A 84 -12.10 1.51 1.07
N ILE A 85 -13.36 1.98 1.04
CA ILE A 85 -14.38 1.56 0.09
C ILE A 85 -14.37 2.53 -1.07
N VAL A 86 -14.38 1.98 -2.28
CA VAL A 86 -14.41 2.74 -3.54
C VAL A 86 -15.77 2.53 -4.20
N ASN A 87 -16.56 3.58 -4.32
CA ASN A 87 -17.81 3.59 -5.04
C ASN A 87 -17.61 4.29 -6.39
N GLY A 88 -18.07 3.65 -7.44
CA GLY A 88 -17.93 4.07 -8.83
C GLY A 88 -18.00 2.88 -9.77
N SER A 89 -17.87 3.11 -11.07
CA SER A 89 -17.76 2.05 -12.06
C SER A 89 -16.38 1.40 -11.98
N GLY A 90 -16.32 0.09 -11.87
CA GLY A 90 -15.09 -0.67 -11.91
C GLY A 90 -14.76 -1.41 -10.62
N PHE A 91 -13.59 -1.99 -10.62
CA PHE A 91 -13.01 -2.85 -9.60
C PHE A 91 -11.68 -2.22 -9.13
N PRO A 92 -11.25 -2.36 -7.91
CA PRO A 92 -11.86 -3.05 -6.76
C PRO A 92 -12.94 -2.21 -6.05
N LYS A 93 -13.66 -2.85 -5.10
CA LYS A 93 -14.63 -2.17 -4.21
C LYS A 93 -14.05 -1.87 -2.83
N PHE A 94 -13.11 -2.69 -2.38
CA PHE A 94 -12.35 -2.48 -1.16
C PHE A 94 -10.85 -2.43 -1.47
N ILE A 95 -10.16 -1.43 -0.94
CA ILE A 95 -8.71 -1.30 -1.05
C ILE A 95 -8.13 -1.17 0.36
N LEU A 96 -7.19 -2.04 0.68
CA LEU A 96 -6.29 -1.85 1.81
C LEU A 96 -4.99 -1.22 1.27
N ALA A 97 -4.92 0.10 1.33
CA ALA A 97 -3.69 0.82 1.05
C ALA A 97 -2.70 0.59 2.19
N SER A 98 -1.46 0.21 1.88
CA SER A 98 -0.51 -0.33 2.84
C SER A 98 0.85 0.34 2.75
N TRP A 99 1.31 0.83 3.88
CA TRP A 99 2.68 1.27 4.12
C TRP A 99 3.08 0.98 5.57
N PRO A 100 3.23 -0.31 5.96
CA PRO A 100 3.61 -0.65 7.32
C PRO A 100 4.91 0.02 7.70
N THR A 101 4.94 0.64 8.88
CA THR A 101 6.14 1.26 9.43
C THR A 101 6.34 0.82 10.88
N VAL A 102 7.57 0.47 11.22
CA VAL A 102 7.92 -0.09 12.54
C VAL A 102 8.45 0.96 13.52
N TRP A 103 8.40 2.24 13.17
CA TRP A 103 8.83 3.31 14.06
C TRP A 103 8.02 3.33 15.36
N LYS A 104 8.70 3.21 16.49
CA LYS A 104 8.11 3.06 17.83
C LYS A 104 7.22 1.83 18.01
N GLU A 105 7.20 0.90 17.05
CA GLU A 105 6.44 -0.34 17.15
C GLU A 105 7.32 -1.49 17.68
N LYS A 106 6.69 -2.41 18.43
CA LYS A 106 7.35 -3.68 18.83
C LYS A 106 7.16 -4.78 17.80
N LYS A 107 6.41 -4.49 16.73
CA LYS A 107 6.06 -5.42 15.67
C LYS A 107 6.99 -5.23 14.47
N THR A 108 7.15 -6.27 13.68
CA THR A 108 7.83 -6.21 12.38
C THR A 108 6.84 -5.79 11.28
N TYR A 109 7.35 -5.42 10.10
CA TYR A 109 6.52 -5.05 8.95
C TYR A 109 5.50 -6.15 8.59
N PRO A 110 5.89 -7.45 8.44
CA PRO A 110 4.92 -8.52 8.17
C PRO A 110 3.86 -8.67 9.27
N GLN A 111 4.24 -8.47 10.55
CA GLN A 111 3.27 -8.55 11.66
C GLN A 111 2.21 -7.46 11.60
N LEU A 112 2.58 -6.24 11.20
CA LEU A 112 1.63 -5.15 10.99
C LEU A 112 0.71 -5.44 9.81
N LEU A 113 1.27 -5.97 8.72
CA LEU A 113 0.48 -6.36 7.55
C LEU A 113 -0.50 -7.50 7.90
N LEU A 114 -0.06 -8.56 8.58
CA LEU A 114 -0.94 -9.66 9.04
C LEU A 114 -2.04 -9.16 9.96
N GLU A 115 -1.73 -8.24 10.88
CA GLU A 115 -2.73 -7.64 11.75
C GLU A 115 -3.81 -6.93 10.93
N ALA A 116 -3.42 -6.15 9.92
CA ALA A 116 -4.36 -5.46 9.04
C ALA A 116 -5.20 -6.43 8.20
N LEU A 117 -4.59 -7.48 7.65
CA LEU A 117 -5.30 -8.53 6.90
C LEU A 117 -6.36 -9.22 7.76
N ASN A 118 -6.07 -9.46 9.04
CA ASN A 118 -7.01 -10.06 9.99
C ASN A 118 -8.08 -9.08 10.45
N GLU A 119 -7.72 -7.86 10.80
CA GLU A 119 -8.66 -6.82 11.24
C GLU A 119 -9.70 -6.51 10.17
N TYR A 120 -9.27 -6.43 8.91
CA TYR A 120 -10.15 -6.10 7.79
C TYR A 120 -10.66 -7.32 7.02
N SER A 121 -10.55 -8.50 7.59
CA SER A 121 -10.95 -9.78 7.00
C SER A 121 -12.39 -9.76 6.47
N PHE A 122 -13.33 -9.16 7.21
CA PHE A 122 -14.72 -9.03 6.78
C PHE A 122 -14.86 -8.41 5.40
N TYR A 123 -14.09 -7.37 5.10
CA TYR A 123 -14.11 -6.68 3.81
C TYR A 123 -13.38 -7.48 2.74
N LEU A 124 -12.19 -7.99 3.06
CA LEU A 124 -11.39 -8.81 2.15
C LEU A 124 -12.10 -10.09 1.69
N ASP A 125 -12.93 -10.69 2.55
CA ASP A 125 -13.65 -11.92 2.25
C ASP A 125 -14.96 -11.69 1.48
N ARG A 126 -15.52 -10.48 1.47
CA ARG A 126 -16.85 -10.18 0.94
C ARG A 126 -16.88 -9.27 -0.26
N PHE A 127 -15.83 -8.51 -0.49
CA PHE A 127 -15.79 -7.55 -1.58
C PHE A 127 -14.66 -7.88 -2.56
N PRO A 128 -14.86 -7.59 -3.85
CA PRO A 128 -13.73 -7.51 -4.77
C PRO A 128 -12.68 -6.54 -4.23
N SER A 129 -11.51 -7.07 -3.89
CA SER A 129 -10.55 -6.38 -3.02
C SER A 129 -9.16 -6.26 -3.64
N MET A 130 -8.42 -5.26 -3.16
CA MET A 130 -7.00 -5.08 -3.46
C MET A 130 -6.24 -4.73 -2.18
N VAL A 131 -5.05 -5.31 -2.01
CA VAL A 131 -4.06 -4.91 -1.00
C VAL A 131 -2.85 -4.38 -1.76
N VAL A 132 -2.49 -3.12 -1.57
CA VAL A 132 -1.51 -2.46 -2.45
C VAL A 132 -0.73 -1.38 -1.73
N GLY A 133 0.55 -1.24 -2.07
CA GLY A 133 1.45 -0.23 -1.53
C GLY A 133 2.88 -0.74 -1.36
N ASP A 134 3.69 0.02 -0.64
CA ASP A 134 5.01 -0.37 -0.20
C ASP A 134 4.89 -1.18 1.11
N PHE A 135 5.09 -2.49 1.02
CA PHE A 135 4.92 -3.36 2.17
C PHE A 135 6.14 -3.39 3.10
N ASN A 136 7.27 -2.86 2.67
CA ASN A 136 8.55 -2.97 3.39
C ASN A 136 8.89 -4.43 3.76
N CYS A 137 8.36 -5.39 3.03
CA CYS A 137 8.50 -6.83 3.26
C CYS A 137 9.11 -7.51 2.03
N TYR A 138 9.92 -8.52 2.25
CA TYR A 138 10.44 -9.41 1.20
C TYR A 138 10.72 -10.81 1.76
N ILE A 139 10.81 -11.80 0.88
CA ILE A 139 11.09 -13.19 1.26
C ILE A 139 12.46 -13.30 1.92
N GLY A 140 12.51 -13.98 3.06
CA GLY A 140 13.78 -14.20 3.79
C GLY A 140 14.26 -12.94 4.53
N GLN A 141 13.41 -11.98 4.81
CA GLN A 141 13.78 -10.73 5.49
C GLN A 141 14.48 -11.00 6.83
N ASN A 142 15.66 -10.42 6.99
CA ASN A 142 16.46 -10.54 8.21
C ASN A 142 15.76 -9.91 9.43
N GLY A 143 15.93 -10.54 10.61
CA GLY A 143 15.36 -10.04 11.87
C GLY A 143 13.90 -10.39 12.10
N VAL A 144 13.21 -10.99 11.13
CA VAL A 144 11.85 -11.48 11.27
C VAL A 144 11.89 -12.90 11.87
N ARG A 145 11.29 -13.09 13.05
CA ARG A 145 11.19 -14.40 13.69
C ARG A 145 10.03 -15.18 13.08
N LYS A 146 10.28 -16.36 12.52
CA LYS A 146 9.27 -17.25 11.93
C LYS A 146 8.05 -17.50 12.85
N SER A 147 8.25 -17.56 14.17
CA SER A 147 7.17 -17.79 15.14
C SER A 147 6.20 -16.61 15.34
N LYS A 148 6.44 -15.46 14.69
CA LYS A 148 5.66 -14.22 14.90
C LYS A 148 5.00 -13.66 13.66
N GLY A 149 5.10 -14.35 12.55
CA GLY A 149 4.61 -13.94 11.24
C GLY A 149 5.73 -13.41 10.35
N THR A 150 5.79 -13.96 9.15
CA THR A 150 6.73 -13.62 8.08
C THR A 150 5.99 -13.03 6.88
N PHE A 151 6.70 -12.59 5.86
CA PHE A 151 6.03 -12.15 4.64
C PHE A 151 5.38 -13.30 3.88
N GLU A 152 5.97 -14.49 3.95
CA GLU A 152 5.37 -15.73 3.43
C GLU A 152 4.00 -16.02 4.07
N ASP A 153 3.86 -15.75 5.38
CA ASP A 153 2.57 -15.89 6.07
C ASP A 153 1.56 -14.83 5.56
N CYS A 154 2.02 -13.62 5.25
CA CYS A 154 1.16 -12.59 4.65
C CYS A 154 0.69 -13.01 3.25
N ILE A 155 1.59 -13.54 2.42
CA ILE A 155 1.27 -14.04 1.08
C ILE A 155 0.25 -15.16 1.19
N ALA A 156 0.50 -16.16 2.03
CA ALA A 156 -0.40 -17.29 2.24
C ALA A 156 -1.81 -16.83 2.69
N GLU A 157 -1.87 -15.82 3.58
CA GLU A 157 -3.14 -15.28 4.05
C GLU A 157 -3.90 -14.52 2.96
N MET A 158 -3.20 -13.76 2.11
CA MET A 158 -3.80 -13.10 0.95
C MET A 158 -4.29 -14.11 -0.08
N GLU A 159 -3.48 -15.13 -0.41
CA GLU A 159 -3.83 -16.18 -1.36
C GLU A 159 -5.01 -17.04 -0.88
N ARG A 160 -5.08 -17.35 0.42
CA ARG A 160 -6.22 -18.03 1.04
C ARG A 160 -7.55 -17.29 0.82
N ARG A 161 -7.49 -15.97 0.69
CA ARG A 161 -8.64 -15.09 0.38
C ARG A 161 -8.86 -14.87 -1.11
N GLY A 162 -8.11 -15.56 -1.98
CA GLY A 162 -8.20 -15.41 -3.41
C GLY A 162 -7.52 -14.17 -3.98
N LEU A 163 -6.75 -13.44 -3.16
CA LEU A 163 -5.92 -12.34 -3.64
C LEU A 163 -4.64 -12.89 -4.29
N ARG A 164 -4.34 -12.46 -5.51
CA ARG A 164 -3.14 -12.84 -6.25
C ARG A 164 -2.25 -11.62 -6.50
N SER A 165 -0.94 -11.81 -6.44
CA SER A 165 0.00 -10.75 -6.78
C SER A 165 -0.02 -10.47 -8.27
N LEU A 166 -0.38 -9.25 -8.65
CA LEU A 166 -0.51 -8.88 -10.07
C LEU A 166 0.81 -8.96 -10.83
N TYR A 167 1.92 -8.62 -10.17
CA TYR A 167 3.25 -8.73 -10.76
C TYR A 167 3.60 -10.20 -11.08
N HIS A 168 3.41 -11.10 -10.10
CA HIS A 168 3.77 -12.50 -10.25
C HIS A 168 2.85 -13.24 -11.24
N GLU A 169 1.56 -12.91 -11.25
CA GLU A 169 0.63 -13.43 -12.28
C GLU A 169 1.01 -12.97 -13.69
N GLN A 170 1.49 -11.73 -13.85
CA GLN A 170 1.88 -11.20 -15.14
C GLN A 170 3.23 -11.73 -15.63
N THR A 171 4.22 -11.86 -14.74
CA THR A 171 5.60 -12.20 -15.11
C THR A 171 5.90 -13.68 -15.04
N GLY A 172 5.16 -14.44 -14.21
CA GLY A 172 5.45 -15.82 -13.87
C GLY A 172 6.69 -16.00 -12.97
N GLU A 173 7.23 -14.92 -12.42
CA GLU A 173 8.36 -14.96 -11.50
C GLU A 173 7.93 -15.43 -10.12
N MET A 174 8.85 -16.02 -9.36
CA MET A 174 8.57 -16.46 -7.98
C MET A 174 8.86 -15.32 -6.99
N PHE A 175 8.15 -15.32 -5.87
CA PHE A 175 8.46 -14.42 -4.76
C PHE A 175 9.90 -14.62 -4.27
N GLY A 176 10.66 -13.54 -4.17
CA GLY A 176 12.07 -13.55 -3.81
C GLY A 176 13.02 -13.73 -5.01
N GLU A 177 12.49 -13.88 -6.22
CA GLU A 177 13.26 -14.03 -7.47
C GLU A 177 12.87 -12.94 -8.51
N GLU A 178 12.27 -11.84 -8.03
CA GLU A 178 11.82 -10.73 -8.87
C GLU A 178 13.01 -10.04 -9.57
N LYS A 179 12.92 -9.90 -10.88
CA LYS A 179 13.99 -9.32 -11.72
C LYS A 179 13.89 -7.81 -11.84
N THR A 180 12.72 -7.24 -11.54
CA THR A 180 12.48 -5.80 -11.62
C THR A 180 12.35 -5.23 -10.20
N PRO A 181 13.43 -4.80 -9.56
CA PRO A 181 13.36 -4.26 -8.21
C PRO A 181 12.57 -2.95 -8.17
N THR A 182 11.85 -2.73 -7.07
CA THR A 182 11.12 -1.48 -6.82
C THR A 182 11.89 -0.54 -5.89
N PHE A 183 12.92 -1.02 -5.24
CA PHE A 183 13.73 -0.25 -4.30
C PHE A 183 15.22 -0.62 -4.38
N TYR A 184 16.09 0.38 -4.21
CA TYR A 184 17.53 0.21 -4.10
C TYR A 184 18.02 0.80 -2.77
N TRP A 185 18.53 -0.06 -1.89
CA TRP A 185 18.99 0.37 -0.56
C TRP A 185 20.10 1.42 -0.67
N GLN A 186 19.88 2.58 -0.06
CA GLN A 186 20.80 3.73 -0.12
C GLN A 186 21.18 4.15 -1.55
N PHE A 187 20.26 4.01 -2.51
CA PHE A 187 20.47 4.27 -3.93
C PHE A 187 21.58 3.42 -4.57
N ASN A 188 21.97 2.31 -3.94
CA ASN A 188 22.98 1.39 -4.45
C ASN A 188 22.33 0.32 -5.33
N GLN A 189 22.66 0.32 -6.62
CA GLN A 189 22.15 -0.62 -7.61
C GLN A 189 22.51 -2.09 -7.31
N ASP A 190 23.56 -2.34 -6.54
CA ASP A 190 23.97 -3.68 -6.14
C ASP A 190 23.15 -4.24 -4.95
N LYS A 191 22.21 -3.43 -4.43
CA LYS A 191 21.32 -3.80 -3.31
C LYS A 191 19.85 -3.60 -3.70
N PRO A 192 19.35 -4.36 -4.70
CA PRO A 192 17.97 -4.28 -5.14
C PRO A 192 17.04 -5.01 -4.17
N PHE A 193 15.81 -4.50 -4.03
CA PHE A 193 14.70 -5.13 -3.30
C PHE A 193 13.42 -4.95 -4.07
N PHE A 194 12.49 -5.90 -3.90
CA PHE A 194 11.12 -5.78 -4.34
C PHE A 194 10.24 -5.60 -3.11
N LEU A 195 9.68 -4.42 -2.91
CA LEU A 195 8.95 -4.02 -1.70
C LEU A 195 7.52 -3.55 -1.97
N ASP A 196 7.25 -3.14 -3.21
CA ASP A 196 5.95 -2.63 -3.63
C ASP A 196 5.14 -3.74 -4.29
N TYR A 197 3.97 -4.01 -3.72
CA TYR A 197 3.10 -5.09 -4.17
C TYR A 197 1.68 -4.60 -4.43
N ALA A 198 1.01 -5.31 -5.33
CA ALA A 198 -0.42 -5.20 -5.56
C ALA A 198 -1.02 -6.60 -5.65
N PHE A 199 -1.78 -6.98 -4.62
CA PHE A 199 -2.57 -8.21 -4.58
C PHE A 199 -4.03 -7.91 -4.87
N SER A 200 -4.69 -8.71 -5.71
CA SER A 200 -6.08 -8.48 -6.13
C SER A 200 -6.87 -9.76 -6.24
N THR A 201 -8.17 -9.67 -5.92
CA THR A 201 -9.16 -10.74 -6.19
C THR A 201 -9.69 -10.61 -7.61
N MET A 202 -8.92 -10.71 -8.62
CA MET A 202 -9.38 -10.54 -10.02
C MET A 202 -10.58 -11.39 -10.38
#